data_754ba396c8075ba525342b1de539ffd2
#
_entry.id   754ba396c8075ba525342b1de539ffd2
#
_cell.length_a   1.000
_cell.length_b   1.000
_cell.length_c   1.000
_cell.angle_alpha   90.00
_cell.angle_beta   90.00
_cell.angle_gamma   90.00
#
_symmetry.space_group_name_H-M   'P 1'
#
loop_
_entity.id
_entity.type
_entity.pdbx_description
1 polymer ?
#
loop_
_entity_poly.entity_id
_entity_poly.type
_entity_poly.pdbx_seq_one_letter_code
_entity_poly.pdbx_strand_id
1 'polypeptide(L)'
;MEFAGGSLRLGAERGEERFIFDNEKWGHDVELAPFAISAFPVTNAQFRDYADDGGAPPRYWKKMDGEWRERRFDRWQPLEPDAPVRHIDWNEGQAWCRWAGRRLPSEAEWTCAAGAMHWGEVWEWTASTFAPFPGFSADPYADYSQPWFGTHKVLKGASFATPCRLMNNAFRNFYMAERGDVFAGFRTCRMDP
;
A
#
# COMPACT_ATOMS: atom_id res chain seq x y z
N MET A 1 -0.63 16.21 -3.08
CA MET A 1 -0.95 16.88 -1.80
C MET A 1 0.36 17.03 -1.04
N GLU A 2 0.57 18.19 -0.41
CA GLU A 2 1.81 18.49 0.33
C GLU A 2 1.51 18.52 1.83
N PHE A 3 2.42 17.96 2.62
CA PHE A 3 2.36 17.91 4.07
C PHE A 3 3.64 18.51 4.64
N ALA A 4 3.50 19.34 5.66
CA ALA A 4 4.64 20.02 6.28
C ALA A 4 5.53 19.09 7.14
N GLY A 5 5.11 17.84 7.33
CA GLY A 5 5.76 16.95 8.30
C GLY A 5 5.38 17.32 9.74
N GLY A 6 6.22 16.93 10.68
CA GLY A 6 6.02 17.12 12.12
C GLY A 6 5.69 15.81 12.82
N SER A 7 5.25 15.88 14.08
CA SER A 7 4.96 14.70 14.89
C SER A 7 3.63 14.07 14.50
N LEU A 8 3.66 12.76 14.25
CA LEU A 8 2.50 11.91 13.98
C LEU A 8 2.36 10.88 15.08
N ARG A 9 1.16 10.71 15.60
CA ARG A 9 0.81 9.59 16.45
C ARG A 9 0.46 8.37 15.58
N LEU A 10 1.35 7.38 15.53
CA LEU A 10 1.22 6.15 14.73
C LEU A 10 0.85 4.97 15.61
N GLY A 11 -0.13 4.16 15.19
CA GLY A 11 -0.64 3.01 15.90
C GLY A 11 -2.01 3.25 16.53
N ALA A 12 -2.51 2.24 17.24
CA ALA A 12 -3.79 2.28 17.92
C ALA A 12 -3.68 2.82 19.35
N GLU A 13 -4.70 3.56 19.79
CA GLU A 13 -4.74 4.09 21.15
C GLU A 13 -5.47 3.13 22.12
N ARG A 14 -5.11 3.24 23.39
CA ARG A 14 -5.80 2.48 24.45
C ARG A 14 -7.22 2.99 24.62
N GLY A 15 -8.18 2.06 24.70
CA GLY A 15 -9.59 2.41 24.88
C GLY A 15 -10.39 2.58 23.59
N GLU A 16 -9.80 2.38 22.42
CA GLU A 16 -10.57 2.25 21.19
C GLU A 16 -11.53 1.04 21.29
N GLU A 17 -12.79 1.22 20.85
CA GLU A 17 -13.81 0.18 20.94
C GLU A 17 -13.66 -0.94 19.89
N ARG A 18 -12.88 -0.69 18.81
CA ARG A 18 -12.63 -1.70 17.78
C ARG A 18 -11.68 -2.80 18.27
N PHE A 19 -11.65 -3.94 17.57
CA PHE A 19 -10.61 -4.93 17.75
C PHE A 19 -9.27 -4.36 17.24
N ILE A 20 -8.22 -4.48 18.07
CA ILE A 20 -6.88 -3.98 17.78
C ILE A 20 -5.93 -5.17 17.71
N PHE A 21 -5.30 -5.38 16.56
CA PHE A 21 -4.29 -6.44 16.41
C PHE A 21 -3.00 -6.07 17.17
N ASP A 22 -2.23 -7.08 17.55
CA ASP A 22 -0.99 -6.89 18.32
C ASP A 22 0.03 -5.97 17.62
N ASN A 23 0.11 -6.03 16.28
CA ASN A 23 1.03 -5.21 15.47
C ASN A 23 0.60 -3.74 15.34
N GLU A 24 -0.62 -3.39 15.74
CA GLU A 24 -1.11 -2.01 15.78
C GLU A 24 -0.80 -1.32 17.12
N LYS A 25 -0.41 -2.08 18.15
CA LYS A 25 -0.25 -1.63 19.55
C LYS A 25 1.18 -1.17 19.80
N TRP A 26 1.40 -0.07 20.46
CA TRP A 26 0.47 0.99 20.82
C TRP A 26 0.91 2.27 20.12
N GLY A 27 0.01 3.27 20.10
CA GLY A 27 0.32 4.56 19.53
C GLY A 27 1.61 5.15 20.11
N HIS A 28 2.49 5.60 19.22
CA HIS A 28 3.78 6.20 19.54
C HIS A 28 4.06 7.35 18.57
N ASP A 29 4.90 8.28 18.98
CA ASP A 29 5.20 9.45 18.17
C ASP A 29 6.29 9.15 17.15
N VAL A 30 6.05 9.56 15.90
CA VAL A 30 6.97 9.45 14.78
C VAL A 30 7.15 10.82 14.14
N GLU A 31 8.38 11.26 13.99
CA GLU A 31 8.69 12.51 13.29
C GLU A 31 8.73 12.30 11.77
N LEU A 32 8.02 13.13 11.05
CA LEU A 32 7.97 13.15 9.59
C LEU A 32 8.65 14.41 9.04
N ALA A 33 9.54 14.24 8.08
CA ALA A 33 9.98 15.34 7.23
C ALA A 33 8.81 15.85 6.34
N PRO A 34 8.87 17.05 5.79
CA PRO A 34 7.91 17.49 4.78
C PRO A 34 7.89 16.53 3.59
N PHE A 35 6.70 16.19 3.08
CA PHE A 35 6.55 15.27 1.95
C PHE A 35 5.38 15.65 1.04
N ALA A 36 5.38 15.10 -0.16
CA ALA A 36 4.26 15.24 -1.09
C ALA A 36 3.82 13.87 -1.58
N ILE A 37 2.53 13.55 -1.42
CA ILE A 37 1.92 12.26 -1.75
C ILE A 37 0.80 12.44 -2.77
N SER A 38 0.62 11.45 -3.66
CA SER A 38 -0.48 11.42 -4.64
C SER A 38 -1.84 11.32 -3.94
N ALA A 39 -2.83 12.04 -4.42
CA ALA A 39 -4.20 11.96 -3.92
C ALA A 39 -4.85 10.60 -4.20
N PHE A 40 -4.45 9.96 -5.30
CA PHE A 40 -4.98 8.67 -5.77
C PHE A 40 -3.85 7.65 -5.95
N PRO A 41 -4.15 6.35 -5.89
CA PRO A 41 -3.24 5.30 -6.31
C PRO A 41 -2.84 5.45 -7.78
N VAL A 42 -1.75 4.82 -8.18
CA VAL A 42 -1.34 4.73 -9.60
C VAL A 42 -2.43 4.01 -10.38
N THR A 43 -2.85 4.62 -11.50
CA THR A 43 -3.93 4.08 -12.34
C THR A 43 -3.43 3.08 -13.37
N ASN A 44 -4.34 2.31 -13.95
CA ASN A 44 -4.04 1.42 -15.07
C ASN A 44 -3.43 2.17 -16.25
N ALA A 45 -3.91 3.38 -16.58
CA ALA A 45 -3.33 4.19 -17.66
C ALA A 45 -1.86 4.53 -17.38
N GLN A 46 -1.56 4.99 -16.17
CA GLN A 46 -0.19 5.32 -15.76
C GLN A 46 0.74 4.10 -15.75
N PHE A 47 0.24 2.95 -15.30
CA PHE A 47 1.04 1.72 -15.29
C PHE A 47 1.23 1.14 -16.69
N ARG A 48 0.24 1.29 -17.57
CA ARG A 48 0.34 0.92 -18.98
C ARG A 48 1.47 1.68 -19.68
N ASP A 49 1.61 2.98 -19.43
CA ASP A 49 2.67 3.79 -20.03
C ASP A 49 4.07 3.24 -19.64
N TYR A 50 4.25 2.80 -18.40
CA TYR A 50 5.46 2.09 -17.96
C TYR A 50 5.64 0.74 -18.67
N ALA A 51 4.59 -0.05 -18.80
CA ALA A 51 4.65 -1.35 -19.48
C ALA A 51 4.93 -1.23 -20.98
N ASP A 52 4.43 -0.18 -21.62
CA ASP A 52 4.68 0.13 -23.04
C ASP A 52 6.10 0.67 -23.26
N ASP A 53 6.72 1.28 -22.25
CA ASP A 53 8.13 1.70 -22.26
C ASP A 53 9.11 0.55 -21.86
N GLY A 54 8.63 -0.68 -21.85
CA GLY A 54 9.44 -1.88 -21.61
C GLY A 54 9.48 -2.37 -20.17
N GLY A 55 8.71 -1.78 -19.28
CA GLY A 55 8.51 -2.28 -17.93
C GLY A 55 7.72 -3.59 -17.89
N ALA A 56 7.86 -4.36 -16.82
CA ALA A 56 7.11 -5.59 -16.64
C ALA A 56 5.61 -5.27 -16.42
N PRO A 57 4.70 -5.89 -17.19
CA PRO A 57 3.27 -5.72 -16.97
C PRO A 57 2.83 -6.47 -15.71
N PRO A 58 1.73 -6.02 -15.04
CA PRO A 58 1.14 -6.74 -13.93
C PRO A 58 0.82 -8.19 -14.29
N ARG A 59 0.90 -9.08 -13.30
CA ARG A 59 0.70 -10.54 -13.45
C ARG A 59 -0.52 -10.96 -14.26
N TYR A 60 -1.60 -10.20 -14.16
CA TYR A 60 -2.88 -10.52 -14.83
C TYR A 60 -3.17 -9.61 -16.03
N TRP A 61 -2.14 -8.98 -16.60
CA TRP A 61 -2.25 -8.24 -17.84
C TRP A 61 -1.67 -9.03 -19.02
N LYS A 62 -2.25 -8.83 -20.19
CA LYS A 62 -1.76 -9.39 -21.45
C LYS A 62 -2.13 -8.48 -22.61
N LYS A 63 -1.24 -8.33 -23.60
CA LYS A 63 -1.57 -7.73 -24.90
C LYS A 63 -2.34 -8.76 -25.74
N MET A 64 -3.52 -8.36 -26.22
CA MET A 64 -4.36 -9.12 -27.13
C MET A 64 -4.79 -8.17 -28.24
N ASP A 65 -4.51 -8.53 -29.50
CA ASP A 65 -4.79 -7.69 -30.69
C ASP A 65 -4.23 -6.26 -30.59
N GLY A 66 -3.05 -6.11 -29.97
CA GLY A 66 -2.38 -4.82 -29.75
C GLY A 66 -2.83 -4.04 -28.50
N GLU A 67 -3.92 -4.46 -27.87
CA GLU A 67 -4.51 -3.79 -26.71
C GLU A 67 -4.21 -4.53 -25.40
N TRP A 68 -3.92 -3.77 -24.33
CA TRP A 68 -3.79 -4.34 -23.00
C TRP A 68 -5.15 -4.73 -22.44
N ARG A 69 -5.20 -5.96 -21.90
CA ARG A 69 -6.36 -6.49 -21.18
C ARG A 69 -5.95 -6.99 -19.82
N GLU A 70 -6.83 -6.86 -18.84
CA GLU A 70 -6.67 -7.49 -17.54
C GLU A 70 -7.53 -8.74 -17.44
N ARG A 71 -7.04 -9.72 -16.69
CA ARG A 71 -7.83 -10.91 -16.34
C ARG A 71 -8.57 -10.65 -15.04
N ARG A 72 -9.91 -10.65 -15.09
CA ARG A 72 -10.79 -10.65 -13.91
C ARG A 72 -11.45 -12.03 -13.81
N PHE A 73 -11.03 -12.79 -12.81
CA PHE A 73 -11.41 -14.20 -12.64
C PHE A 73 -11.08 -15.04 -13.88
N ASP A 74 -12.09 -15.48 -14.62
CA ASP A 74 -11.98 -16.32 -15.83
C ASP A 74 -12.02 -15.51 -17.14
N ARG A 75 -12.19 -14.18 -17.08
CA ARG A 75 -12.43 -13.35 -18.26
C ARG A 75 -11.33 -12.31 -18.47
N TRP A 76 -10.96 -12.12 -19.74
CA TRP A 76 -10.13 -11.00 -20.19
C TRP A 76 -11.01 -9.82 -20.54
N GLN A 77 -10.72 -8.67 -19.95
CA GLN A 77 -11.48 -7.42 -20.11
C GLN A 77 -10.55 -6.29 -20.52
N PRO A 78 -11.04 -5.25 -21.23
CA PRO A 78 -10.30 -4.03 -21.43
C PRO A 78 -9.88 -3.42 -20.10
N LEU A 79 -8.73 -2.75 -20.07
CA LEU A 79 -8.33 -2.00 -18.89
C LEU A 79 -9.28 -0.81 -18.68
N GLU A 80 -9.72 -0.61 -17.45
CA GLU A 80 -10.35 0.63 -17.02
C GLU A 80 -9.24 1.65 -16.73
N PRO A 81 -9.03 2.68 -17.57
CA PRO A 81 -7.83 3.51 -17.51
C PRO A 81 -7.66 4.24 -16.18
N ASP A 82 -8.74 4.70 -15.59
CA ASP A 82 -8.74 5.52 -14.37
C ASP A 82 -8.81 4.68 -13.08
N ALA A 83 -9.10 3.38 -13.20
CA ALA A 83 -9.10 2.48 -12.03
C ALA A 83 -7.66 2.27 -11.52
N PRO A 84 -7.48 2.08 -10.19
CA PRO A 84 -6.19 1.72 -9.64
C PRO A 84 -5.63 0.44 -10.26
N VAL A 85 -4.34 0.45 -10.59
CA VAL A 85 -3.64 -0.78 -10.95
C VAL A 85 -3.66 -1.73 -9.76
N ARG A 86 -3.88 -3.03 -10.02
CA ARG A 86 -3.98 -4.05 -8.98
C ARG A 86 -3.18 -5.29 -9.33
N HIS A 87 -3.03 -6.14 -8.33
CA HIS A 87 -2.20 -7.35 -8.45
C HIS A 87 -0.73 -7.01 -8.75
N ILE A 88 -0.29 -5.90 -8.19
CA ILE A 88 1.08 -5.42 -8.22
C ILE A 88 1.79 -5.96 -6.98
N ASP A 89 2.95 -6.55 -7.14
CA ASP A 89 3.83 -6.83 -6.03
C ASP A 89 4.67 -5.59 -5.63
N TRP A 90 5.36 -5.66 -4.50
CA TRP A 90 6.14 -4.54 -4.00
C TRP A 90 7.30 -4.16 -4.93
N ASN A 91 7.96 -5.15 -5.55
CA ASN A 91 9.09 -4.94 -6.45
C ASN A 91 8.65 -4.24 -7.75
N GLU A 92 7.48 -4.61 -8.27
CA GLU A 92 6.85 -3.96 -9.43
C GLU A 92 6.49 -2.51 -9.12
N GLY A 93 5.91 -2.25 -7.95
CA GLY A 93 5.64 -0.88 -7.47
C GLY A 93 6.91 -0.03 -7.35
N GLN A 94 7.98 -0.59 -6.81
CA GLN A 94 9.28 0.07 -6.74
C GLN A 94 9.92 0.30 -8.12
N ALA A 95 9.76 -0.65 -9.05
CA ALA A 95 10.27 -0.50 -10.41
C ALA A 95 9.57 0.63 -11.14
N TRP A 96 8.24 0.69 -11.04
CA TRP A 96 7.45 1.81 -11.56
C TRP A 96 7.87 3.15 -10.94
N CYS A 97 8.04 3.18 -9.63
CA CYS A 97 8.48 4.40 -8.93
C CYS A 97 9.84 4.90 -9.46
N ARG A 98 10.82 4.00 -9.64
CA ARG A 98 12.13 4.39 -10.23
C ARG A 98 11.99 4.96 -11.64
N TRP A 99 11.17 4.32 -12.48
CA TRP A 99 10.91 4.80 -13.84
C TRP A 99 10.28 6.20 -13.84
N ALA A 100 9.31 6.43 -12.96
CA ALA A 100 8.56 7.68 -12.89
C ALA A 100 9.27 8.79 -12.08
N GLY A 101 10.48 8.57 -11.54
CA GLY A 101 11.15 9.53 -10.65
C GLY A 101 10.36 9.77 -9.35
N ARG A 102 9.74 8.73 -8.82
CA ARG A 102 8.91 8.74 -7.62
C ARG A 102 9.41 7.73 -6.60
N ARG A 103 8.80 7.71 -5.40
CA ARG A 103 9.01 6.69 -4.38
C ARG A 103 7.69 6.22 -3.77
N LEU A 104 7.69 5.05 -3.16
CA LEU A 104 6.59 4.64 -2.30
C LEU A 104 6.57 5.51 -1.03
N PRO A 105 5.39 5.80 -0.45
CA PRO A 105 5.30 6.40 0.87
C PRO A 105 5.80 5.43 1.95
N SER A 106 6.33 5.96 3.04
CA SER A 106 6.44 5.18 4.27
C SER A 106 5.05 4.91 4.87
N GLU A 107 4.96 3.94 5.77
CA GLU A 107 3.73 3.67 6.53
C GLU A 107 3.24 4.92 7.28
N ALA A 108 4.16 5.67 7.88
CA ALA A 108 3.83 6.87 8.62
C ALA A 108 3.35 8.02 7.71
N GLU A 109 3.97 8.24 6.56
CA GLU A 109 3.51 9.23 5.57
C GLU A 109 2.12 8.89 5.04
N TRP A 110 1.87 7.60 4.73
CA TRP A 110 0.56 7.15 4.29
C TRP A 110 -0.49 7.41 5.37
N THR A 111 -0.19 7.04 6.62
CA THR A 111 -1.11 7.22 7.76
C THR A 111 -1.38 8.69 8.03
N CYS A 112 -0.39 9.56 7.95
CA CYS A 112 -0.53 11.01 8.06
C CYS A 112 -1.50 11.57 7.02
N ALA A 113 -1.40 11.10 5.79
CA ALA A 113 -2.21 11.60 4.67
C ALA A 113 -3.62 10.97 4.60
N ALA A 114 -3.88 9.88 5.31
CA ALA A 114 -5.10 9.06 5.17
C ALA A 114 -6.42 9.83 5.28
N GLY A 115 -6.47 10.85 6.16
CA GLY A 115 -7.67 11.67 6.33
C GLY A 115 -7.95 12.65 5.19
N ALA A 116 -7.00 12.88 4.29
CA ALA A 116 -7.11 13.84 3.20
C ALA A 116 -7.18 13.17 1.81
N MET A 117 -7.02 11.87 1.72
CA MET A 117 -6.94 11.15 0.45
C MET A 117 -8.02 10.06 0.31
N HIS A 118 -8.35 9.69 -0.93
CA HIS A 118 -9.20 8.55 -1.21
C HIS A 118 -8.39 7.25 -1.16
N TRP A 119 -8.90 6.24 -0.45
CA TRP A 119 -8.34 4.90 -0.36
C TRP A 119 -9.46 3.86 -0.12
N GLY A 120 -9.14 2.57 -0.27
CA GLY A 120 -10.11 1.48 -0.03
C GLY A 120 -10.45 0.65 -1.26
N GLU A 121 -9.95 1.01 -2.44
CA GLU A 121 -10.15 0.22 -3.66
C GLU A 121 -9.11 -0.91 -3.79
N VAL A 122 -7.88 -0.64 -3.40
CA VAL A 122 -6.76 -1.58 -3.35
C VAL A 122 -5.98 -1.39 -2.05
N TRP A 123 -5.41 -2.46 -1.53
CA TRP A 123 -4.35 -2.35 -0.53
C TRP A 123 -3.15 -1.64 -1.15
N GLU A 124 -2.51 -0.77 -0.40
CA GLU A 124 -1.45 0.07 -0.94
C GLU A 124 -0.09 -0.26 -0.32
N TRP A 125 0.83 -0.70 -1.16
CA TRP A 125 2.21 -0.96 -0.75
C TRP A 125 2.88 0.30 -0.23
N THR A 126 3.60 0.15 0.89
CA THR A 126 4.47 1.20 1.43
C THR A 126 5.94 0.80 1.31
N ALA A 127 6.85 1.77 1.48
CA ALA A 127 8.28 1.49 1.55
C ALA A 127 8.68 0.75 2.83
N SER A 128 7.82 0.77 3.86
CA SER A 128 8.14 0.28 5.20
C SER A 128 8.23 -1.24 5.25
N THR A 129 9.31 -1.74 5.84
CA THR A 129 9.39 -3.13 6.27
C THR A 129 8.48 -3.34 7.48
N PHE A 130 7.75 -4.45 7.49
CA PHE A 130 6.92 -4.80 8.63
C PHE A 130 7.81 -5.10 9.84
N ALA A 131 7.73 -4.24 10.84
CA ALA A 131 8.51 -4.30 12.06
C ALA A 131 7.60 -4.09 13.29
N PRO A 132 7.99 -4.59 14.47
CA PRO A 132 7.22 -4.32 15.68
C PRO A 132 7.25 -2.83 16.04
N PHE A 133 6.16 -2.32 16.56
CA PHE A 133 6.15 -1.01 17.19
C PHE A 133 6.88 -1.02 18.54
N PRO A 134 7.33 0.13 19.05
CA PRO A 134 8.01 0.21 20.35
C PRO A 134 7.17 -0.42 21.47
N GLY A 135 7.77 -1.32 22.25
CA GLY A 135 7.10 -2.03 23.33
C GLY A 135 6.13 -3.13 22.87
N PHE A 136 6.29 -3.65 21.66
CA PHE A 136 5.48 -4.75 21.14
C PHE A 136 5.43 -5.93 22.10
N SER A 137 4.23 -6.48 22.26
CA SER A 137 3.99 -7.75 22.96
C SER A 137 2.95 -8.53 22.16
N ALA A 138 3.27 -9.77 21.81
CA ALA A 138 2.35 -10.62 21.06
C ALA A 138 1.06 -10.87 21.86
N ASP A 139 -0.07 -10.86 21.17
CA ASP A 139 -1.33 -11.36 21.70
C ASP A 139 -1.28 -12.91 21.80
N PRO A 140 -2.27 -13.57 22.42
CA PRO A 140 -2.28 -15.03 22.56
C PRO A 140 -2.06 -15.82 21.27
N TYR A 141 -2.44 -15.27 20.11
CA TYR A 141 -2.09 -15.81 18.80
C TYR A 141 -0.76 -15.22 18.32
N ALA A 142 0.34 -15.69 18.93
CA ALA A 142 1.68 -15.16 18.71
C ALA A 142 2.17 -15.25 17.25
N ASP A 143 1.65 -16.21 16.49
CA ASP A 143 2.03 -16.42 15.07
C ASP A 143 1.35 -15.43 14.11
N TYR A 144 0.52 -14.52 14.61
CA TYR A 144 -0.13 -13.53 13.73
C TYR A 144 0.85 -12.53 13.15
N SER A 145 1.73 -11.94 13.95
CA SER A 145 2.63 -10.88 13.53
C SER A 145 4.12 -11.21 13.67
N GLN A 146 4.53 -11.77 14.81
CA GLN A 146 5.93 -11.90 15.19
C GLN A 146 6.81 -12.68 14.19
N PRO A 147 6.39 -13.79 13.58
CA PRO A 147 7.22 -14.55 12.64
C PRO A 147 7.54 -13.78 11.35
N TRP A 148 6.76 -12.73 11.05
CA TRP A 148 6.80 -12.01 9.77
C TRP A 148 7.59 -10.69 9.83
N PHE A 149 7.99 -10.26 11.03
CA PHE A 149 8.80 -9.07 11.18
C PHE A 149 10.13 -9.18 10.43
N GLY A 150 10.53 -8.09 9.79
CA GLY A 150 11.77 -7.99 9.03
C GLY A 150 11.73 -8.62 7.63
N THR A 151 10.76 -9.49 7.34
CA THR A 151 10.67 -10.21 6.04
C THR A 151 9.54 -9.70 5.16
N HIS A 152 8.50 -9.09 5.73
CA HIS A 152 7.32 -8.60 5.03
C HIS A 152 7.36 -7.07 4.85
N LYS A 153 6.56 -6.59 3.91
CA LYS A 153 6.31 -5.16 3.67
C LYS A 153 4.92 -4.78 4.15
N VAL A 154 4.80 -3.56 4.66
CA VAL A 154 3.50 -3.04 5.12
C VAL A 154 2.66 -2.57 3.94
N LEU A 155 1.38 -2.96 3.97
CA LEU A 155 0.34 -2.38 3.13
C LEU A 155 -0.65 -1.61 4.01
N LYS A 156 -1.13 -0.51 3.50
CA LYS A 156 -2.09 0.35 4.17
C LYS A 156 -3.40 0.46 3.39
N GLY A 157 -4.42 0.95 4.04
CA GLY A 157 -5.74 1.17 3.46
C GLY A 157 -6.63 -0.06 3.52
N ALA A 158 -7.20 -0.42 2.39
CA ALA A 158 -8.11 -1.55 2.23
C ALA A 158 -8.31 -1.84 0.74
N SER A 159 -8.88 -2.97 0.40
CA SER A 159 -9.43 -3.24 -0.94
C SER A 159 -10.94 -3.27 -0.91
N PHE A 160 -11.59 -3.27 -2.07
CA PHE A 160 -13.04 -3.42 -2.19
C PHE A 160 -13.59 -4.70 -1.52
N ALA A 161 -12.73 -5.70 -1.33
CA ALA A 161 -13.09 -6.97 -0.68
C ALA A 161 -12.86 -6.96 0.85
N THR A 162 -12.40 -5.84 1.40
CA THR A 162 -12.10 -5.73 2.83
C THR A 162 -13.37 -5.42 3.63
N PRO A 163 -13.71 -6.19 4.66
CA PRO A 163 -14.82 -5.86 5.54
C PRO A 163 -14.66 -4.49 6.20
N CYS A 164 -15.74 -3.68 6.23
CA CYS A 164 -15.69 -2.30 6.73
C CYS A 164 -15.12 -2.17 8.16
N ARG A 165 -15.32 -3.18 9.01
CA ARG A 165 -14.76 -3.21 10.38
C ARG A 165 -13.23 -3.21 10.43
N LEU A 166 -12.55 -3.57 9.33
CA LEU A 166 -11.08 -3.54 9.20
C LEU A 166 -10.59 -2.31 8.43
N MET A 167 -11.51 -1.49 7.90
CA MET A 167 -11.16 -0.29 7.14
C MET A 167 -10.88 0.87 8.11
N ASN A 168 -9.67 0.93 8.60
CA ASN A 168 -9.18 2.04 9.43
C ASN A 168 -7.70 2.33 9.13
N ASN A 169 -7.24 3.53 9.44
CA ASN A 169 -5.89 3.98 9.11
C ASN A 169 -4.79 3.43 10.04
N ALA A 170 -5.14 2.78 11.14
CA ALA A 170 -4.18 2.12 12.02
C ALA A 170 -3.88 0.67 11.58
N PHE A 171 -4.84 0.03 10.87
CA PHE A 171 -4.66 -1.35 10.42
C PHE A 171 -3.40 -1.52 9.57
N ARG A 172 -2.63 -2.57 9.85
CA ARG A 172 -1.39 -2.90 9.18
C ARG A 172 -1.53 -4.26 8.51
N ASN A 173 -1.76 -4.27 7.19
CA ASN A 173 -1.65 -5.49 6.40
C ASN A 173 -0.18 -5.72 6.02
N PHE A 174 0.23 -6.97 5.80
CA PHE A 174 1.63 -7.27 5.50
C PHE A 174 1.76 -8.53 4.65
N TYR A 175 2.63 -8.46 3.64
CA TYR A 175 2.95 -9.60 2.77
C TYR A 175 4.43 -9.56 2.38
N MET A 176 4.93 -10.69 1.89
CA MET A 176 6.24 -10.76 1.23
C MET A 176 6.26 -9.86 -0.01
N ALA A 177 7.43 -9.32 -0.33
CA ALA A 177 7.60 -8.32 -1.39
C ALA A 177 7.16 -8.81 -2.79
N GLU A 178 7.24 -10.11 -3.04
CA GLU A 178 6.87 -10.76 -4.31
C GLU A 178 5.41 -11.19 -4.40
N ARG A 179 4.58 -10.82 -3.40
CA ARG A 179 3.18 -11.20 -3.37
C ARG A 179 2.31 -10.35 -4.30
N GLY A 180 2.04 -10.83 -5.52
CA GLY A 180 1.25 -10.14 -6.55
C GLY A 180 -0.14 -10.75 -6.84
N ASP A 181 -0.64 -11.68 -6.00
CA ASP A 181 -1.94 -12.34 -6.17
C ASP A 181 -3.07 -11.69 -5.35
N VAL A 182 -2.75 -10.68 -4.58
CA VAL A 182 -3.72 -9.93 -3.75
C VAL A 182 -4.21 -8.66 -4.46
N PHE A 183 -5.32 -8.10 -3.99
CA PHE A 183 -5.84 -6.83 -4.51
C PHE A 183 -5.02 -5.66 -3.98
N ALA A 184 -3.75 -5.62 -4.37
CA ALA A 184 -2.80 -4.59 -3.98
C ALA A 184 -2.33 -3.77 -5.19
N GLY A 185 -2.23 -2.49 -4.98
CA GLY A 185 -1.63 -1.49 -5.84
C GLY A 185 -0.73 -0.60 -4.99
N PHE A 186 -0.55 0.65 -5.39
CA PHE A 186 0.28 1.59 -4.65
C PHE A 186 0.00 3.04 -5.03
N ARG A 187 0.32 3.95 -4.13
CA ARG A 187 0.46 5.38 -4.44
C ARG A 187 1.89 5.81 -4.26
N THR A 188 2.19 7.04 -4.64
CA THR A 188 3.58 7.49 -4.66
C THR A 188 3.77 8.82 -3.95
N CYS A 189 4.97 9.02 -3.42
CA CYS A 189 5.49 10.30 -3.00
C CYS A 189 6.43 10.89 -4.06
N ARG A 190 6.59 12.21 -4.04
CA ARG A 190 7.67 12.89 -4.74
C ARG A 190 9.00 12.44 -4.14
N MET A 191 10.05 12.31 -4.97
CA MET A 191 11.40 12.14 -4.44
C MET A 191 11.76 13.39 -3.64
N ASP A 192 12.41 13.18 -2.51
CA ASP A 192 12.97 14.28 -1.75
C ASP A 192 14.15 14.88 -2.53
N PRO A 193 14.36 16.19 -2.48
CA PRO A 193 15.43 16.86 -3.20
C PRO A 193 16.82 16.46 -2.72
#